data_d5b85fcf434d0e84b9e4a2aaa92f9755
#
_entry.id   d5b85fcf434d0e84b9e4a2aaa92f9755
#
_cell.length_a   1.000
_cell.length_b   1.000
_cell.length_c   1.000
_cell.angle_alpha   90.00
_cell.angle_beta   90.00
_cell.angle_gamma   90.00
#
_symmetry.space_group_name_H-M   'P 1'
#
loop_
_entity.id
_entity.type
_entity.pdbx_description
1 polymer ?
#
loop_
_entity_poly.entity_id
_entity_poly.type
_entity_poly.pdbx_seq_one_letter_code
_entity_poly.pdbx_strand_id
1 'polypeptide(L)'
;LYMELPKRCTMPGTNITYEDRDKYVLKVVKNLYGQKQAGKVWYDHLRERLTTLGFKQSKHDECVFYYGSTIFVVYTDDTILIGPDQKEIDKIFNILDKNFKIEDQGTLNDYLGVNIEKRKDGKLEMTQPTLILSILKDLGLWETNHKNKPTVRTTPALSTVILTSHEEDED
;
A
#
# COMPACT_ATOMS: atom_id res chain seq x y z
N LEU A 1 -5.03 20.83 -17.65
CA LEU A 1 -5.82 21.20 -16.49
C LEU A 1 -5.35 22.56 -15.96
N TYR A 2 -6.28 23.39 -15.49
CA TYR A 2 -5.99 24.65 -14.83
C TYR A 2 -6.60 24.64 -13.44
N MET A 3 -5.98 25.34 -12.50
CA MET A 3 -6.44 25.50 -11.12
C MET A 3 -6.34 26.97 -10.69
N GLU A 4 -7.16 27.35 -9.74
CA GLU A 4 -7.07 28.67 -9.12
C GLU A 4 -5.78 28.82 -8.31
N LEU A 5 -5.35 30.05 -8.10
CA LEU A 5 -4.20 30.34 -7.24
C LEU A 5 -4.52 29.90 -5.80
N PRO A 6 -3.71 29.02 -5.18
CA PRO A 6 -3.92 28.61 -3.81
C PRO A 6 -3.77 29.78 -2.83
N LYS A 7 -4.51 29.73 -1.72
CA LYS A 7 -4.32 30.69 -0.63
C LYS A 7 -2.85 30.70 -0.20
N ARG A 8 -2.31 31.88 0.04
CA ARG A 8 -0.90 32.12 0.41
C ARG A 8 0.10 31.76 -0.71
N CYS A 9 -0.36 31.55 -1.96
CA CYS A 9 0.54 31.33 -3.07
C CYS A 9 1.21 32.66 -3.47
N THR A 10 2.52 32.62 -3.63
CA THR A 10 3.31 33.68 -4.28
C THR A 10 4.07 33.04 -5.40
N MET A 11 3.93 33.54 -6.62
CA MET A 11 4.61 33.01 -7.79
C MET A 11 6.08 33.47 -7.81
N PRO A 12 7.06 32.54 -7.77
CA PRO A 12 8.47 32.88 -7.79
C PRO A 12 8.83 33.75 -9.02
N GLY A 13 9.57 34.84 -8.77
CA GLY A 13 10.01 35.75 -9.84
C GLY A 13 8.94 36.68 -10.39
N THR A 14 7.77 36.75 -9.75
CA THR A 14 6.67 37.65 -10.11
C THR A 14 6.07 38.31 -8.88
N ASN A 15 5.25 39.36 -9.08
CA ASN A 15 4.45 39.97 -8.02
C ASN A 15 3.03 39.36 -7.94
N ILE A 16 2.77 38.24 -8.61
CA ILE A 16 1.45 37.59 -8.64
C ILE A 16 1.24 36.87 -7.31
N THR A 17 0.14 37.19 -6.64
CA THR A 17 -0.26 36.61 -5.37
C THR A 17 -1.68 36.06 -5.45
N TYR A 18 -2.18 35.49 -4.36
CA TYR A 18 -3.58 35.03 -4.29
C TYR A 18 -4.60 36.16 -4.55
N GLU A 19 -4.24 37.43 -4.32
CA GLU A 19 -5.10 38.59 -4.60
C GLU A 19 -5.43 38.75 -6.11
N ASP A 20 -4.55 38.15 -6.97
CA ASP A 20 -4.73 38.17 -8.42
C ASP A 20 -5.47 36.97 -8.98
N ARG A 21 -6.12 36.16 -8.12
CA ARG A 21 -6.80 34.91 -8.52
C ARG A 21 -7.88 35.09 -9.61
N ASP A 22 -8.49 36.27 -9.67
CA ASP A 22 -9.52 36.58 -10.68
C ASP A 22 -8.90 36.85 -12.09
N LYS A 23 -7.59 37.08 -12.17
CA LYS A 23 -6.86 37.41 -13.40
C LYS A 23 -5.96 36.29 -13.88
N TYR A 24 -5.52 35.42 -12.98
CA TYR A 24 -4.53 34.38 -13.24
C TYR A 24 -4.98 33.00 -12.75
N VAL A 25 -4.63 32.00 -13.52
CA VAL A 25 -4.79 30.59 -13.17
C VAL A 25 -3.46 29.85 -13.34
N LEU A 26 -3.26 28.80 -12.57
CA LEU A 26 -2.11 27.94 -12.71
C LEU A 26 -2.38 26.84 -13.74
N LYS A 27 -1.50 26.71 -14.72
CA LYS A 27 -1.51 25.55 -15.62
C LYS A 27 -0.83 24.37 -14.92
N VAL A 28 -1.60 23.30 -14.68
CA VAL A 28 -1.07 22.06 -14.12
C VAL A 28 -0.32 21.31 -15.21
N VAL A 29 1.00 21.23 -15.10
CA VAL A 29 1.89 20.58 -16.08
C VAL A 29 2.26 19.15 -15.70
N LYS A 30 2.08 18.78 -14.42
CA LYS A 30 2.24 17.40 -13.91
C LYS A 30 1.00 17.02 -13.10
N ASN A 31 0.68 15.73 -13.05
CA ASN A 31 -0.43 15.29 -12.22
C ASN A 31 -0.21 15.62 -10.75
N LEU A 32 -1.27 16.07 -10.10
CA LEU A 32 -1.31 16.30 -8.65
C LEU A 32 -1.97 15.11 -7.96
N TYR A 33 -1.55 14.88 -6.72
CA TYR A 33 -2.16 13.88 -5.86
C TYR A 33 -3.67 14.18 -5.71
N GLY A 34 -4.50 13.14 -5.79
CA GLY A 34 -5.97 13.29 -5.72
C GLY A 34 -6.68 13.53 -7.05
N GLN A 35 -5.97 13.73 -8.17
CA GLN A 35 -6.61 13.75 -9.48
C GLN A 35 -7.05 12.36 -9.92
N LYS A 36 -8.25 12.25 -10.48
CA LYS A 36 -8.85 10.96 -10.90
C LYS A 36 -7.94 10.11 -11.79
N GLN A 37 -7.21 10.74 -12.72
CA GLN A 37 -6.33 10.07 -13.67
C GLN A 37 -4.89 9.92 -13.19
N ALA A 38 -4.50 10.53 -12.06
CA ALA A 38 -3.10 10.60 -11.64
C ALA A 38 -2.48 9.22 -11.40
N GLY A 39 -3.20 8.33 -10.72
CA GLY A 39 -2.75 6.97 -10.46
C GLY A 39 -2.48 6.17 -11.74
N LYS A 40 -3.41 6.27 -12.72
CA LYS A 40 -3.23 5.59 -14.00
C LYS A 40 -2.01 6.10 -14.76
N VAL A 41 -1.85 7.42 -14.86
CA VAL A 41 -0.72 8.04 -15.59
C VAL A 41 0.61 7.69 -14.91
N TRP A 42 0.64 7.67 -13.57
CA TRP A 42 1.82 7.26 -12.81
C TRP A 42 2.17 5.79 -13.07
N TYR A 43 1.17 4.91 -13.00
CA TYR A 43 1.36 3.48 -13.24
C TYR A 43 1.82 3.20 -14.69
N ASP A 44 1.20 3.83 -15.69
CA ASP A 44 1.59 3.66 -17.09
C ASP A 44 3.05 4.10 -17.30
N HIS A 45 3.48 5.20 -16.69
CA HIS A 45 4.87 5.67 -16.73
C HIS A 45 5.83 4.68 -16.04
N LEU A 46 5.47 4.18 -14.86
CA LEU A 46 6.26 3.18 -14.13
C LEU A 46 6.44 1.90 -14.97
N ARG A 47 5.34 1.36 -15.49
CA ARG A 47 5.34 0.15 -16.34
C ARG A 47 6.23 0.31 -17.57
N GLU A 48 6.08 1.42 -18.29
CA GLU A 48 6.90 1.73 -19.46
C GLU A 48 8.39 1.76 -19.10
N ARG A 49 8.72 2.43 -18.00
CA ARG A 49 10.10 2.54 -17.53
C ARG A 49 10.68 1.22 -17.09
N LEU A 50 9.94 0.42 -16.31
CA LEU A 50 10.33 -0.93 -15.89
C LEU A 50 10.57 -1.84 -17.11
N THR A 51 9.69 -1.79 -18.10
CA THR A 51 9.85 -2.56 -19.35
C THR A 51 11.15 -2.17 -20.09
N THR A 52 11.43 -0.86 -20.19
CA THR A 52 12.67 -0.35 -20.80
C THR A 52 13.91 -0.81 -20.03
N LEU A 53 13.82 -0.97 -18.71
CA LEU A 53 14.90 -1.48 -17.86
C LEU A 53 15.05 -3.01 -17.93
N GLY A 54 14.20 -3.72 -18.66
CA GLY A 54 14.26 -5.16 -18.88
C GLY A 54 13.37 -6.00 -17.97
N PHE A 55 12.50 -5.37 -17.18
CA PHE A 55 11.51 -6.11 -16.40
C PHE A 55 10.40 -6.66 -17.29
N LYS A 56 9.90 -7.83 -16.95
CA LYS A 56 8.76 -8.48 -17.60
C LYS A 56 7.55 -8.46 -16.68
N GLN A 57 6.49 -7.80 -17.09
CA GLN A 57 5.22 -7.78 -16.35
C GLN A 57 4.59 -9.16 -16.29
N SER A 58 3.99 -9.52 -15.18
CA SER A 58 3.20 -10.74 -15.01
C SER A 58 1.94 -10.70 -15.88
N LYS A 59 1.50 -11.88 -16.34
CA LYS A 59 0.23 -12.04 -17.06
C LYS A 59 -0.98 -12.18 -16.13
N HIS A 60 -0.76 -12.39 -14.84
CA HIS A 60 -1.80 -12.65 -13.84
C HIS A 60 -2.10 -11.45 -12.97
N ASP A 61 -1.07 -10.65 -12.67
CA ASP A 61 -1.18 -9.44 -11.85
C ASP A 61 -0.31 -8.34 -12.45
N GLU A 62 -0.93 -7.22 -12.79
CA GLU A 62 -0.25 -6.09 -13.41
C GLU A 62 0.77 -5.41 -12.49
N CYS A 63 0.62 -5.58 -11.17
CA CYS A 63 1.53 -5.01 -10.16
C CYS A 63 2.78 -5.87 -9.91
N VAL A 64 2.89 -7.03 -10.57
CA VAL A 64 4.02 -7.96 -10.42
C VAL A 64 4.91 -7.95 -11.66
N PHE A 65 6.21 -7.77 -11.45
CA PHE A 65 7.22 -7.77 -12.50
C PHE A 65 8.35 -8.74 -12.16
N TYR A 66 8.99 -9.27 -13.18
CA TYR A 66 10.11 -10.21 -13.07
C TYR A 66 11.36 -9.62 -13.73
N TYR A 67 12.50 -9.76 -13.05
CA TYR A 67 13.82 -9.46 -13.61
C TYR A 67 14.78 -10.59 -13.20
N GLY A 68 15.19 -11.42 -14.17
CA GLY A 68 15.96 -12.64 -13.84
C GLY A 68 15.19 -13.56 -12.91
N SER A 69 15.77 -13.86 -11.74
CA SER A 69 15.16 -14.66 -10.67
C SER A 69 14.46 -13.81 -9.61
N THR A 70 14.48 -12.49 -9.76
CA THR A 70 13.92 -11.55 -8.79
C THR A 70 12.52 -11.13 -9.21
N ILE A 71 11.62 -11.05 -8.22
CA ILE A 71 10.26 -10.57 -8.34
C ILE A 71 10.21 -9.16 -7.75
N PHE A 72 9.60 -8.23 -8.48
CA PHE A 72 9.32 -6.88 -8.04
C PHE A 72 7.81 -6.69 -7.97
N VAL A 73 7.31 -6.37 -6.79
CA VAL A 73 5.88 -6.13 -6.53
C VAL A 73 5.69 -4.65 -6.20
N VAL A 74 4.67 -4.05 -6.78
CA VAL A 74 4.36 -2.62 -6.62
C VAL A 74 2.95 -2.44 -6.10
N TYR A 75 2.79 -1.63 -5.05
CA TYR A 75 1.48 -1.16 -4.62
C TYR A 75 1.56 0.34 -4.31
N THR A 76 1.11 1.14 -5.27
CA THR A 76 1.20 2.62 -5.20
C THR A 76 2.65 3.07 -4.92
N ASP A 77 2.95 3.52 -3.71
CA ASP A 77 4.26 4.01 -3.29
C ASP A 77 5.12 2.91 -2.64
N ASP A 78 4.49 1.80 -2.22
CA ASP A 78 5.16 0.68 -1.57
C ASP A 78 5.61 -0.36 -2.58
N THR A 79 6.85 -0.82 -2.44
CA THR A 79 7.41 -1.83 -3.33
C THR A 79 8.18 -2.89 -2.57
N ILE A 80 8.19 -4.12 -3.12
CA ILE A 80 8.97 -5.23 -2.58
C ILE A 80 9.87 -5.81 -3.67
N LEU A 81 11.11 -6.13 -3.32
CA LEU A 81 12.01 -6.96 -4.11
C LEU A 81 12.19 -8.30 -3.40
N ILE A 82 11.92 -9.39 -4.11
CA ILE A 82 12.03 -10.75 -3.60
C ILE A 82 12.90 -11.56 -4.54
N GLY A 83 13.96 -12.16 -4.05
CA GLY A 83 14.84 -13.00 -4.86
C GLY A 83 15.73 -13.90 -4.02
N PRO A 84 16.32 -14.94 -4.62
CA PRO A 84 17.22 -15.87 -3.94
C PRO A 84 18.64 -15.30 -3.75
N ASP A 85 19.04 -14.33 -4.56
CA ASP A 85 20.40 -13.75 -4.56
C ASP A 85 20.37 -12.27 -4.16
N GLN A 86 20.99 -11.96 -3.02
CA GLN A 86 21.06 -10.58 -2.49
C GLN A 86 21.83 -9.67 -3.47
N LYS A 87 22.86 -10.16 -4.17
CA LYS A 87 23.62 -9.33 -5.13
C LYS A 87 22.76 -8.93 -6.33
N GLU A 88 21.86 -9.79 -6.77
CA GLU A 88 20.90 -9.46 -7.83
C GLU A 88 19.89 -8.42 -7.33
N ILE A 89 19.38 -8.58 -6.11
CA ILE A 89 18.49 -7.59 -5.47
C ILE A 89 19.18 -6.22 -5.37
N ASP A 90 20.39 -6.15 -4.86
CA ASP A 90 21.17 -4.91 -4.72
C ASP A 90 21.40 -4.24 -6.08
N LYS A 91 21.71 -5.02 -7.12
CA LYS A 91 21.87 -4.51 -8.49
C LYS A 91 20.56 -3.92 -9.02
N ILE A 92 19.45 -4.61 -8.81
CA ILE A 92 18.12 -4.15 -9.24
C ILE A 92 17.73 -2.89 -8.47
N PHE A 93 17.95 -2.87 -7.15
CA PHE A 93 17.72 -1.68 -6.31
C PHE A 93 18.47 -0.46 -6.87
N ASN A 94 19.77 -0.59 -7.17
CA ASN A 94 20.55 0.49 -7.74
C ASN A 94 20.06 0.96 -9.12
N ILE A 95 19.50 0.07 -9.94
CA ILE A 95 18.87 0.43 -11.21
C ILE A 95 17.60 1.24 -10.96
N LEU A 96 16.77 0.79 -10.03
CA LEU A 96 15.51 1.45 -9.67
C LEU A 96 15.77 2.82 -9.01
N ASP A 97 16.70 2.91 -8.06
CA ASP A 97 17.04 4.15 -7.38
C ASP A 97 17.49 5.26 -8.35
N LYS A 98 18.33 4.91 -9.33
CA LYS A 98 18.76 5.86 -10.38
C LYS A 98 17.61 6.43 -11.21
N ASN A 99 16.51 5.67 -11.34
CA ASN A 99 15.37 6.03 -12.18
C ASN A 99 14.20 6.64 -11.40
N PHE A 100 13.97 6.19 -10.17
CA PHE A 100 12.78 6.53 -9.38
C PHE A 100 13.09 7.17 -8.03
N LYS A 101 14.37 7.23 -7.61
CA LYS A 101 14.80 7.74 -6.30
C LYS A 101 14.04 7.05 -5.17
N ILE A 102 14.18 5.74 -5.09
CA ILE A 102 13.57 4.91 -4.05
C ILE A 102 14.42 4.89 -2.79
N GLU A 103 13.79 4.60 -1.65
CA GLU A 103 14.47 4.46 -0.36
C GLU A 103 14.42 2.99 0.09
N ASP A 104 15.57 2.45 0.53
CA ASP A 104 15.65 1.11 1.09
C ASP A 104 15.15 1.13 2.54
N GLN A 105 14.03 0.45 2.80
CA GLN A 105 13.45 0.28 4.13
C GLN A 105 14.03 -0.94 4.87
N GLY A 106 14.96 -1.66 4.26
CA GLY A 106 15.61 -2.85 4.81
C GLY A 106 14.79 -4.13 4.64
N THR A 107 14.93 -5.03 5.61
CA THR A 107 14.24 -6.34 5.57
C THR A 107 12.73 -6.16 5.74
N LEU A 108 11.96 -6.89 4.93
CA LEU A 108 10.51 -6.88 4.96
C LEU A 108 9.98 -7.40 6.30
N ASN A 109 9.40 -6.52 7.11
CA ASN A 109 8.78 -6.83 8.40
C ASN A 109 7.29 -6.48 8.42
N ASP A 110 6.88 -5.48 7.64
CA ASP A 110 5.49 -5.06 7.49
C ASP A 110 5.24 -4.65 6.05
N TYR A 111 4.10 -5.04 5.50
CA TYR A 111 3.68 -4.64 4.16
C TYR A 111 2.16 -4.59 4.09
N LEU A 112 1.62 -3.42 3.75
CA LEU A 112 0.18 -3.17 3.61
C LEU A 112 -0.63 -3.60 4.87
N GLY A 113 -0.06 -3.39 6.06
CA GLY A 113 -0.68 -3.76 7.32
C GLY A 113 -0.61 -5.26 7.66
N VAL A 114 0.18 -6.01 6.89
CA VAL A 114 0.52 -7.42 7.19
C VAL A 114 1.89 -7.46 7.84
N ASN A 115 1.95 -7.90 9.09
CA ASN A 115 3.21 -8.17 9.76
C ASN A 115 3.82 -9.48 9.24
N ILE A 116 5.09 -9.46 8.88
CA ILE A 116 5.80 -10.58 8.27
C ILE A 116 7.02 -10.90 9.11
N GLU A 117 7.04 -12.10 9.70
CA GLU A 117 8.13 -12.57 10.55
C GLU A 117 8.74 -13.85 10.01
N LYS A 118 10.08 -13.91 9.97
CA LYS A 118 10.80 -15.13 9.64
C LYS A 118 10.98 -15.98 10.90
N ARG A 119 10.36 -17.16 10.91
CA ARG A 119 10.49 -18.11 12.00
C ARG A 119 11.85 -18.80 12.02
N LYS A 120 12.21 -19.40 13.16
CA LYS A 120 13.48 -20.14 13.31
C LYS A 120 13.61 -21.35 12.38
N ASP A 121 12.48 -21.91 11.93
CA ASP A 121 12.43 -23.01 10.96
C ASP A 121 12.57 -22.54 9.50
N GLY A 122 12.79 -21.24 9.28
CA GLY A 122 12.95 -20.62 7.96
C GLY A 122 11.65 -20.25 7.26
N LYS A 123 10.49 -20.60 7.80
CA LYS A 123 9.18 -20.22 7.27
C LYS A 123 8.86 -18.77 7.57
N LEU A 124 8.02 -18.19 6.72
CA LEU A 124 7.44 -16.86 6.95
C LEU A 124 6.09 -17.02 7.63
N GLU A 125 5.88 -16.23 8.67
CA GLU A 125 4.60 -16.07 9.36
C GLU A 125 4.03 -14.70 9.00
N MET A 126 2.80 -14.67 8.49
CA MET A 126 2.08 -13.45 8.14
C MET A 126 0.90 -13.26 9.08
N THR A 127 0.81 -12.12 9.74
CA THR A 127 -0.24 -11.79 10.70
C THR A 127 -0.77 -10.37 10.48
N GLN A 128 -2.01 -10.12 10.92
CA GLN A 128 -2.63 -8.78 10.87
C GLN A 128 -3.15 -8.38 12.27
N PRO A 129 -2.29 -8.22 13.27
CA PRO A 129 -2.73 -7.99 14.64
C PRO A 129 -3.54 -6.71 14.80
N THR A 130 -3.19 -5.65 14.10
CA THR A 130 -3.90 -4.36 14.14
C THR A 130 -5.30 -4.48 13.57
N LEU A 131 -5.48 -5.15 12.44
CA LEU A 131 -6.80 -5.37 11.82
C LEU A 131 -7.67 -6.26 12.71
N ILE A 132 -7.12 -7.37 13.22
CA ILE A 132 -7.82 -8.28 14.13
C ILE A 132 -8.30 -7.52 15.38
N LEU A 133 -7.43 -6.70 15.97
CA LEU A 133 -7.78 -5.89 17.13
C LEU A 133 -8.89 -4.88 16.83
N SER A 134 -8.85 -4.23 15.66
CA SER A 134 -9.90 -3.31 15.22
C SER A 134 -11.25 -4.04 15.11
N ILE A 135 -11.27 -5.17 14.43
CA ILE A 135 -12.49 -6.00 14.29
C ILE A 135 -13.05 -6.41 15.66
N LEU A 136 -12.19 -6.87 16.58
CA LEU A 136 -12.62 -7.26 17.92
C LEU A 136 -13.22 -6.09 18.70
N LYS A 137 -12.66 -4.90 18.55
CA LYS A 137 -13.20 -3.68 19.19
C LYS A 137 -14.54 -3.26 18.58
N ASP A 138 -14.65 -3.26 17.26
CA ASP A 138 -15.86 -2.88 16.53
C ASP A 138 -17.04 -3.82 16.85
N LEU A 139 -16.74 -5.10 17.07
CA LEU A 139 -17.72 -6.09 17.48
C LEU A 139 -18.01 -6.13 19.00
N GLY A 140 -17.36 -5.25 19.79
CA GLY A 140 -17.50 -5.27 21.25
C GLY A 140 -16.93 -6.54 21.92
N LEU A 141 -16.10 -7.30 21.21
CA LEU A 141 -15.49 -8.53 21.72
C LEU A 141 -14.15 -8.29 22.42
N TRP A 142 -13.62 -7.08 22.31
CA TRP A 142 -12.39 -6.65 22.97
C TRP A 142 -12.75 -5.97 24.31
N GLU A 143 -12.97 -6.74 25.34
CA GLU A 143 -13.11 -6.23 26.69
C GLU A 143 -11.77 -6.32 27.43
N THR A 144 -11.33 -5.24 28.03
CA THR A 144 -10.22 -5.24 28.96
C THR A 144 -10.73 -5.53 30.37
N ASN A 145 -10.25 -6.57 31.02
CA ASN A 145 -10.47 -6.76 32.45
C ASN A 145 -9.73 -5.67 33.25
N HIS A 146 -10.03 -5.54 34.57
CA HIS A 146 -9.41 -4.56 35.47
C HIS A 146 -7.87 -4.58 35.52
N LYS A 147 -7.22 -5.51 34.82
CA LYS A 147 -5.76 -5.62 34.67
C LYS A 147 -5.28 -5.31 33.24
N ASN A 148 -6.11 -4.65 32.43
CA ASN A 148 -5.81 -4.33 31.02
C ASN A 148 -5.42 -5.56 30.15
N LYS A 149 -5.87 -6.74 30.51
CA LYS A 149 -5.68 -7.94 29.69
C LYS A 149 -6.96 -8.20 28.88
N PRO A 150 -6.87 -8.51 27.60
CA PRO A 150 -8.02 -8.85 26.79
C PRO A 150 -8.66 -10.15 27.32
N THR A 151 -10.00 -10.17 27.36
CA THR A 151 -10.76 -11.38 27.67
C THR A 151 -10.75 -12.27 26.42
N VAL A 152 -9.82 -13.20 26.35
CA VAL A 152 -9.73 -14.14 25.21
C VAL A 152 -10.69 -15.27 25.44
N ARG A 153 -11.66 -15.45 24.56
CA ARG A 153 -12.47 -16.68 24.48
C ARG A 153 -11.74 -17.71 23.63
N THR A 154 -11.65 -18.93 24.13
CA THR A 154 -10.90 -20.03 23.48
C THR A 154 -11.64 -20.64 22.30
N THR A 155 -12.93 -20.36 22.14
CA THR A 155 -13.77 -20.86 21.06
C THR A 155 -14.59 -19.74 20.43
N PRO A 156 -14.76 -19.69 19.11
CA PRO A 156 -15.55 -18.67 18.43
C PRO A 156 -17.06 -18.81 18.67
N ALA A 157 -17.52 -19.93 19.24
CA ALA A 157 -18.91 -20.16 19.56
C ALA A 157 -19.03 -20.80 20.97
N LEU A 158 -20.16 -20.57 21.65
CA LEU A 158 -20.50 -21.31 22.85
C LEU A 158 -20.80 -22.76 22.44
N SER A 159 -20.11 -23.72 23.06
CA SER A 159 -20.22 -25.15 22.75
C SER A 159 -21.65 -25.74 22.88
N THR A 160 -22.56 -24.98 23.51
CA THR A 160 -23.95 -25.38 23.75
C THR A 160 -24.94 -24.79 22.72
N VAL A 161 -24.48 -23.93 21.81
CA VAL A 161 -25.36 -23.34 20.78
C VAL A 161 -25.21 -24.14 19.50
N ILE A 162 -26.21 -24.93 19.16
CA ILE A 162 -26.32 -25.58 17.86
C ILE A 162 -26.98 -24.59 16.92
N LEU A 163 -26.28 -24.17 15.88
CA LEU A 163 -26.85 -23.34 14.82
C LEU A 163 -27.68 -24.26 13.92
N THR A 164 -29.01 -24.15 14.02
CA THR A 164 -29.92 -24.77 13.06
C THR A 164 -30.23 -23.80 11.94
N SER A 165 -30.45 -24.30 10.72
CA SER A 165 -30.99 -23.47 9.64
C SER A 165 -32.37 -22.93 10.06
N HIS A 166 -32.64 -21.65 9.76
CA HIS A 166 -33.97 -21.12 9.86
C HIS A 166 -34.87 -21.98 8.96
N GLU A 167 -35.84 -22.66 9.54
CA GLU A 167 -36.99 -23.11 8.77
C GLU A 167 -37.76 -21.85 8.41
N GLU A 168 -37.89 -21.57 7.12
CA GLU A 168 -38.79 -20.54 6.63
C GLU A 168 -40.19 -20.91 7.10
N ASP A 169 -40.82 -20.10 7.96
CA ASP A 169 -42.21 -20.22 8.30
C ASP A 169 -43.01 -20.06 7.00
N GLU A 170 -43.58 -21.14 6.50
CA GLU A 170 -44.60 -21.11 5.46
C GLU A 170 -45.86 -20.50 6.08
N ASP A 171 -46.15 -19.25 5.73
CA ASP A 171 -47.50 -18.66 5.80
C ASP A 171 -48.16 -18.65 4.43
#